data_b6e84de71c44f16dcd39a96dad080b20
#
_entry.id   b6e84de71c44f16dcd39a96dad080b20
#
_cell.length_a   1.000
_cell.length_b   1.000
_cell.length_c   1.000
_cell.angle_alpha   90.00
_cell.angle_beta   90.00
_cell.angle_gamma   90.00
#
_symmetry.space_group_name_H-M   'P 1'
#
loop_
_entity.id
_entity.type
_entity.pdbx_description
1 polymer ?
#
loop_
_entity_poly.entity_id
_entity_poly.type
_entity_poly.pdbx_seq_one_letter_code
_entity_poly.pdbx_strand_id
1 'polypeptide(L)'
;WINPKKELIIVDYKATSKEEEVTLDAEWQIGYKRQMEIYQWLFKKNGFKVSRTGYFVYCNGNADKEAFDGRLEFDIKLLPYKGETDWVEGVIFDAIECLKSDKLPKCGEDCDFCKYREAVKQFEK
;
A
#
# COMPACT_ATOMS: atom_id res chain seq x y z
N TRP A 1 8.26 14.84 3.58
CA TRP A 1 9.40 15.44 4.26
C TRP A 1 10.54 15.73 3.27
N ILE A 2 11.51 16.50 3.70
CA ILE A 2 12.71 16.81 2.89
C ILE A 2 13.94 16.49 3.74
N ASN A 3 14.87 15.71 3.18
CA ASN A 3 16.13 15.39 3.85
C ASN A 3 17.21 16.49 3.60
N PRO A 4 18.36 16.45 4.32
CA PRO A 4 19.44 17.41 4.13
C PRO A 4 20.02 17.47 2.71
N LYS A 5 19.84 16.40 1.91
CA LYS A 5 20.25 16.35 0.49
C LYS A 5 19.22 16.98 -0.46
N LYS A 6 18.18 17.61 0.08
CA LYS A 6 17.04 18.18 -0.65
C LYS A 6 16.25 17.13 -1.46
N GLU A 7 16.21 15.89 -0.99
CA GLU A 7 15.37 14.84 -1.56
C GLU A 7 14.04 14.79 -0.83
N LEU A 8 12.96 14.59 -1.57
CA LEU A 8 11.64 14.30 -1.00
C LEU A 8 11.65 12.91 -0.37
N ILE A 9 11.18 12.82 0.85
CA ILE A 9 10.91 11.58 1.55
C ILE A 9 9.40 11.38 1.55
N ILE A 10 8.93 10.30 0.95
CA ILE A 10 7.51 9.93 0.98
C ILE A 10 7.20 9.42 2.39
N VAL A 11 6.09 9.90 2.94
CA VAL A 11 5.60 9.52 4.26
C VAL A 11 4.14 9.13 4.12
N ASP A 12 3.80 7.95 4.59
CA ASP A 12 2.45 7.41 4.55
C ASP A 12 1.96 7.11 5.96
N TYR A 13 0.78 7.64 6.31
CA TYR A 13 0.18 7.47 7.64
C TYR A 13 -0.76 6.27 7.63
N LYS A 14 -0.55 5.37 8.60
CA LYS A 14 -1.41 4.20 8.81
C LYS A 14 -1.97 4.24 10.23
N ALA A 15 -3.28 4.11 10.35
CA ALA A 15 -3.95 3.95 11.63
C ALA A 15 -4.37 2.48 11.81
N THR A 16 -4.19 1.97 13.00
CA THR A 16 -4.59 0.61 13.39
C THR A 16 -4.90 0.57 14.88
N SER A 17 -5.46 -0.55 15.33
CA SER A 17 -5.68 -0.85 16.75
C SER A 17 -5.36 -2.33 16.94
N LYS A 18 -4.10 -2.66 17.16
CA LYS A 18 -3.59 -4.01 17.34
C LYS A 18 -2.94 -4.16 18.71
N GLU A 19 -3.14 -5.31 19.33
CA GLU A 19 -2.44 -5.69 20.57
C GLU A 19 -0.96 -6.00 20.28
N GLU A 20 -0.67 -6.53 19.09
CA GLU A 20 0.70 -6.91 18.71
C GLU A 20 1.50 -5.72 18.18
N GLU A 21 2.82 -5.85 18.24
CA GLU A 21 3.75 -4.86 17.70
C GLU A 21 3.51 -4.64 16.19
N VAL A 22 3.46 -3.38 15.80
CA VAL A 22 3.28 -3.00 14.39
C VAL A 22 4.59 -3.20 13.64
N THR A 23 4.55 -4.04 12.60
CA THR A 23 5.65 -4.31 11.66
C THR A 23 5.18 -4.15 10.21
N LEU A 24 6.08 -4.37 9.23
CA LEU A 24 5.78 -4.44 7.80
C LEU A 24 5.95 -5.84 7.22
N ASP A 25 5.99 -6.88 8.07
CA ASP A 25 6.42 -8.23 7.67
C ASP A 25 5.27 -9.16 7.29
N ALA A 26 4.03 -8.77 7.58
CA ALA A 26 2.86 -9.55 7.19
C ALA A 26 2.70 -9.57 5.64
N GLU A 27 2.34 -10.73 5.10
CA GLU A 27 2.22 -10.95 3.65
C GLU A 27 1.26 -9.96 2.98
N TRP A 28 0.12 -9.66 3.60
CA TRP A 28 -0.84 -8.68 3.09
C TRP A 28 -0.31 -7.23 3.04
N GLN A 29 0.76 -6.92 3.79
CA GLN A 29 1.38 -5.59 3.80
C GLN A 29 2.22 -5.31 2.55
N ILE A 30 2.37 -6.28 1.65
CA ILE A 30 2.98 -6.05 0.33
C ILE A 30 2.25 -4.94 -0.42
N GLY A 31 0.94 -4.78 -0.23
CA GLY A 31 0.16 -3.69 -0.81
C GLY A 31 0.64 -2.31 -0.36
N TYR A 32 1.02 -2.16 0.91
CA TYR A 32 1.56 -0.91 1.45
C TYR A 32 2.96 -0.60 0.88
N LYS A 33 3.81 -1.62 0.77
CA LYS A 33 5.14 -1.48 0.16
C LYS A 33 5.03 -1.03 -1.29
N ARG A 34 4.15 -1.67 -2.09
CA ARG A 34 3.86 -1.27 -3.47
C ARG A 34 3.30 0.15 -3.58
N GLN A 35 2.40 0.54 -2.68
CA GLN A 35 1.86 1.90 -2.62
C GLN A 35 2.98 2.93 -2.42
N MET A 36 3.89 2.69 -1.49
CA MET A 36 5.06 3.55 -1.25
C MET A 36 5.93 3.68 -2.51
N GLU A 37 6.22 2.57 -3.18
CA GLU A 37 7.03 2.53 -4.39
C GLU A 37 6.38 3.27 -5.56
N ILE A 38 5.06 3.10 -5.74
CA ILE A 38 4.29 3.84 -6.74
C ILE A 38 4.35 5.35 -6.47
N TYR A 39 4.20 5.79 -5.21
CA TYR A 39 4.33 7.20 -4.87
C TYR A 39 5.74 7.73 -5.14
N GLN A 40 6.79 6.99 -4.77
CA GLN A 40 8.16 7.37 -5.08
C GLN A 40 8.38 7.49 -6.59
N TRP A 41 7.84 6.55 -7.38
CA TRP A 41 7.90 6.58 -8.84
C TRP A 41 7.17 7.78 -9.41
N LEU A 42 5.95 8.06 -8.97
CA LEU A 42 5.15 9.20 -9.42
C LEU A 42 5.88 10.53 -9.19
N PHE A 43 6.42 10.75 -8.01
CA PHE A 43 7.17 11.97 -7.72
C PHE A 43 8.46 12.08 -8.55
N LYS A 44 9.17 10.98 -8.78
CA LYS A 44 10.33 10.95 -9.69
C LYS A 44 9.94 11.34 -11.13
N LYS A 45 8.83 10.78 -11.64
CA LYS A 45 8.33 11.08 -12.99
C LYS A 45 7.86 12.53 -13.14
N ASN A 46 7.49 13.17 -12.05
CA ASN A 46 7.17 14.60 -12.00
C ASN A 46 8.40 15.50 -11.75
N GLY A 47 9.61 14.96 -11.88
CA GLY A 47 10.86 15.72 -11.84
C GLY A 47 11.41 16.00 -10.44
N PHE A 48 10.84 15.41 -9.39
CA PHE A 48 11.37 15.57 -8.03
C PHE A 48 12.52 14.60 -7.77
N LYS A 49 13.51 15.08 -7.01
CA LYS A 49 14.54 14.22 -6.43
C LYS A 49 13.95 13.51 -5.21
N VAL A 50 13.80 12.19 -5.28
CA VAL A 50 13.11 11.39 -4.26
C VAL A 50 14.06 10.42 -3.58
N SER A 51 14.02 10.40 -2.24
CA SER A 51 14.77 9.43 -1.43
C SER A 51 14.26 8.00 -1.70
N ARG A 52 15.17 7.03 -1.76
CA ARG A 52 14.79 5.60 -1.81
C ARG A 52 14.12 5.13 -0.51
N THR A 53 14.41 5.79 0.61
CA THR A 53 13.78 5.47 1.89
C THR A 53 12.57 6.37 2.09
N GLY A 54 11.39 5.76 2.20
CA GLY A 54 10.16 6.36 2.69
C GLY A 54 9.87 5.89 4.12
N TYR A 55 8.83 6.43 4.74
CA TYR A 55 8.44 6.07 6.09
C TYR A 55 6.94 5.81 6.18
N PHE A 56 6.59 4.76 6.88
CA PHE A 56 5.23 4.58 7.38
C PHE A 56 5.16 5.13 8.80
N VAL A 57 4.23 6.04 9.03
CA VAL A 57 3.89 6.55 10.36
C VAL A 57 2.69 5.76 10.83
N TYR A 58 2.93 4.75 11.66
CA TYR A 58 1.87 3.98 12.27
C TYR A 58 1.39 4.64 13.55
N CYS A 59 0.09 4.88 13.60
CA CYS A 59 -0.64 5.33 14.78
C CYS A 59 -1.47 4.15 15.29
N ASN A 60 -0.97 3.45 16.30
CA ASN A 60 -1.67 2.32 16.90
C ASN A 60 -2.52 2.81 18.07
N GLY A 61 -3.85 2.80 17.88
CA GLY A 61 -4.80 3.21 18.92
C GLY A 61 -4.88 2.17 20.04
N ASN A 62 -4.83 2.65 21.28
CA ASN A 62 -5.07 1.80 22.44
C ASN A 62 -6.57 1.52 22.57
N ALA A 63 -6.97 0.26 22.29
CA ALA A 63 -8.35 -0.20 22.35
C ALA A 63 -8.75 -0.80 23.71
N ASP A 64 -7.79 -1.02 24.61
CA ASP A 64 -7.99 -1.75 25.88
C ASP A 64 -8.47 -0.85 27.03
N LYS A 65 -8.77 0.41 26.73
CA LYS A 65 -9.29 1.33 27.73
C LYS A 65 -10.75 1.04 28.04
N GLU A 66 -11.04 1.00 29.33
CA GLU A 66 -12.38 0.74 29.89
C GLU A 66 -13.43 1.78 29.45
N ALA A 67 -12.99 3.02 29.19
CA ALA A 67 -13.85 4.11 28.75
C ALA A 67 -13.14 5.07 27.80
N PHE A 68 -13.92 5.72 26.93
CA PHE A 68 -13.41 6.71 25.99
C PHE A 68 -12.89 8.00 26.67
N ASP A 69 -13.53 8.47 27.73
CA ASP A 69 -13.19 9.69 28.51
C ASP A 69 -12.84 10.94 27.65
N GLY A 70 -13.36 11.04 26.45
CA GLY A 70 -13.05 12.14 25.53
C GLY A 70 -11.60 12.18 25.01
N ARG A 71 -10.81 11.11 25.20
CA ARG A 71 -9.41 11.02 24.78
C ARG A 71 -9.12 9.71 24.07
N LEU A 72 -8.46 9.81 22.91
CA LEU A 72 -7.85 8.67 22.23
C LEU A 72 -6.33 8.70 22.43
N GLU A 73 -5.76 7.58 22.83
CA GLU A 73 -4.32 7.41 22.98
C GLU A 73 -3.76 6.55 21.86
N PHE A 74 -2.62 6.94 21.30
CA PHE A 74 -1.96 6.25 20.22
C PHE A 74 -0.48 6.06 20.52
N ASP A 75 0.01 4.86 20.25
CA ASP A 75 1.43 4.58 20.12
C ASP A 75 1.86 4.88 18.68
N ILE A 76 2.81 5.80 18.52
CA ILE A 76 3.29 6.21 17.19
C ILE A 76 4.64 5.55 16.91
N LYS A 77 4.71 4.82 15.81
CA LYS A 77 5.93 4.16 15.34
C LYS A 77 6.30 4.60 13.94
N LEU A 78 7.58 4.92 13.74
CA LEU A 78 8.15 5.22 12.42
C LEU A 78 8.82 3.97 11.87
N LEU A 79 8.32 3.46 10.75
CA LEU A 79 8.87 2.30 10.07
C LEU A 79 9.52 2.74 8.76
N PRO A 80 10.86 2.70 8.63
CA PRO A 80 11.53 3.00 7.38
C PRO A 80 11.32 1.86 6.38
N TYR A 81 11.11 2.22 5.12
CA TYR A 81 11.03 1.28 4.02
C TYR A 81 11.87 1.76 2.83
N LYS A 82 12.76 0.91 2.35
CA LYS A 82 13.56 1.18 1.16
C LYS A 82 12.87 0.61 -0.06
N GLY A 83 12.23 1.48 -0.84
CA GLY A 83 11.45 1.08 -2.00
C GLY A 83 12.29 0.85 -3.27
N GLU A 84 11.79 -0.02 -4.12
CA GLU A 84 12.28 -0.27 -5.49
C GLU A 84 11.19 0.16 -6.47
N THR A 85 11.53 1.04 -7.42
CA THR A 85 10.53 1.65 -8.31
C THR A 85 10.60 1.15 -9.76
N ASP A 86 11.57 0.32 -10.09
CA ASP A 86 11.90 -0.05 -11.48
C ASP A 86 10.83 -0.93 -12.13
N TRP A 87 10.05 -1.65 -11.33
CA TRP A 87 8.96 -2.51 -11.78
C TRP A 87 7.68 -1.74 -12.18
N VAL A 88 7.49 -0.52 -11.63
CA VAL A 88 6.20 0.19 -11.69
C VAL A 88 5.80 0.51 -13.12
N GLU A 89 6.71 1.07 -13.91
CA GLU A 89 6.42 1.50 -15.28
C GLU A 89 6.05 0.32 -16.19
N GLY A 90 6.80 -0.79 -16.08
CA GLY A 90 6.52 -2.01 -16.84
C GLY A 90 5.12 -2.55 -16.56
N VAL A 91 4.76 -2.67 -15.30
CA VAL A 91 3.42 -3.17 -14.90
C VAL A 91 2.29 -2.25 -15.39
N ILE A 92 2.51 -0.92 -15.42
CA ILE A 92 1.52 0.01 -15.98
C ILE A 92 1.31 -0.24 -17.47
N PHE A 93 2.38 -0.43 -18.25
CA PHE A 93 2.26 -0.75 -19.68
C PHE A 93 1.58 -2.10 -19.91
N ASP A 94 1.95 -3.13 -19.15
CA ASP A 94 1.30 -4.44 -19.23
C ASP A 94 -0.19 -4.36 -18.92
N ALA A 95 -0.57 -3.57 -17.92
CA ALA A 95 -1.98 -3.34 -17.57
C ALA A 95 -2.74 -2.62 -18.70
N ILE A 96 -2.12 -1.60 -19.34
CA ILE A 96 -2.71 -0.89 -20.48
C ILE A 96 -2.89 -1.84 -21.67
N GLU A 97 -1.91 -2.67 -21.97
CA GLU A 97 -1.98 -3.66 -23.04
C GLU A 97 -3.07 -4.71 -22.78
N CYS A 98 -3.15 -5.18 -21.52
CA CYS A 98 -4.22 -6.08 -21.11
C CYS A 98 -5.61 -5.46 -21.31
N LEU A 99 -5.79 -4.18 -20.92
CA LEU A 99 -7.07 -3.45 -21.09
C LEU A 99 -7.45 -3.23 -22.56
N LYS A 100 -6.47 -3.14 -23.45
CA LYS A 100 -6.70 -3.00 -24.91
C LYS A 100 -6.93 -4.34 -25.61
N SER A 101 -6.64 -5.44 -24.95
CA SER A 101 -6.78 -6.78 -25.49
C SER A 101 -8.22 -7.28 -25.37
N ASP A 102 -8.70 -7.98 -26.41
CA ASP A 102 -9.98 -8.71 -26.36
C ASP A 102 -9.88 -10.03 -25.56
N LYS A 103 -8.68 -10.38 -25.09
CA LYS A 103 -8.45 -11.60 -24.31
C LYS A 103 -8.47 -11.29 -22.81
N LEU A 104 -9.38 -11.94 -22.11
CA LEU A 104 -9.37 -11.88 -20.65
C LEU A 104 -8.12 -12.57 -20.07
N PRO A 105 -7.44 -11.95 -19.11
CA PRO A 105 -6.32 -12.59 -18.44
C PRO A 105 -6.78 -13.82 -17.65
N LYS A 106 -5.86 -14.77 -17.45
CA LYS A 106 -6.13 -15.93 -16.60
C LYS A 106 -6.42 -15.47 -15.16
N CYS A 107 -7.47 -16.05 -14.57
CA CYS A 107 -7.79 -15.83 -13.17
C CYS A 107 -6.62 -16.25 -12.26
N GLY A 108 -6.29 -15.43 -11.27
CA GLY A 108 -5.37 -15.84 -10.20
C GLY A 108 -5.99 -16.94 -9.33
N GLU A 109 -5.17 -17.81 -8.76
CA GLU A 109 -5.64 -18.97 -7.98
C GLU A 109 -6.51 -18.55 -6.77
N ASP A 110 -6.16 -17.45 -6.11
CA ASP A 110 -6.86 -16.91 -4.95
C ASP A 110 -7.64 -15.61 -5.21
N CYS A 111 -8.05 -15.39 -6.46
CA CYS A 111 -8.79 -14.19 -6.83
C CYS A 111 -10.26 -14.27 -6.36
N ASP A 112 -10.59 -13.54 -5.32
CA ASP A 112 -11.96 -13.51 -4.76
C ASP A 112 -12.99 -12.92 -5.74
N PHE A 113 -12.58 -11.97 -6.59
CA PHE A 113 -13.45 -11.44 -7.65
C PHE A 113 -13.84 -12.51 -8.67
N CYS A 114 -12.88 -13.36 -9.06
CA CYS A 114 -13.17 -14.45 -9.99
C CYS A 114 -14.04 -15.52 -9.33
N LYS A 115 -13.77 -15.86 -8.06
CA LYS A 115 -14.60 -16.79 -7.27
C LYS A 115 -16.03 -16.28 -7.16
N TYR A 116 -16.19 -14.99 -6.86
CA TYR A 116 -17.52 -14.35 -6.81
C TYR A 116 -18.22 -14.41 -8.17
N ARG A 117 -17.55 -14.03 -9.26
CA ARG A 117 -18.12 -14.06 -10.62
C ARG A 117 -18.61 -15.45 -11.01
N GLU A 118 -17.83 -16.49 -10.73
CA GLU A 118 -18.24 -17.86 -10.99
C GLU A 118 -19.45 -18.28 -10.15
N ALA A 119 -19.47 -17.91 -8.86
CA ALA A 119 -20.59 -18.25 -7.98
C ALA A 119 -21.91 -17.61 -8.39
N VAL A 120 -21.91 -16.37 -8.91
CA VAL A 120 -23.15 -15.66 -9.31
C VAL A 120 -23.56 -15.90 -10.76
N LYS A 121 -22.69 -16.45 -11.60
CA LYS A 121 -22.95 -16.70 -13.03
C LYS A 121 -24.24 -17.49 -13.31
N GLN A 122 -24.59 -18.42 -12.44
CA GLN A 122 -25.82 -19.19 -12.53
C GLN A 122 -27.10 -18.36 -12.32
N PHE A 123 -27.00 -17.18 -11.73
CA PHE A 123 -28.12 -16.26 -11.49
C PHE A 123 -28.19 -15.13 -12.54
N GLU A 124 -27.17 -14.98 -13.39
CA GLU A 124 -27.15 -14.00 -14.49
C GLU A 124 -27.90 -14.63 -15.68
N LYS A 125 -29.03 -14.00 -16.09
CA LYS A 125 -29.83 -14.41 -17.25
C LYS A 125 -29.36 -13.66 -18.48
#